data_bebaaf7f624460d6f335e40f27a0038e
#
_entry.id   bebaaf7f624460d6f335e40f27a0038e
#
_cell.length_a   1.000
_cell.length_b   1.000
_cell.length_c   1.000
_cell.angle_alpha   90.00
_cell.angle_beta   90.00
_cell.angle_gamma   90.00
#
_symmetry.space_group_name_H-M   'P 1'
#
loop_
_entity.id
_entity.type
_entity.pdbx_description
1 polymer ?
#
loop_
_entity_poly.entity_id
_entity_poly.type
_entity_poly.pdbx_seq_one_letter_code
_entity_poly.pdbx_strand_id
1 'polypeptide(L)'
;MIHTQELPEHFDNVDAAAKESGHVGIISVGWDPGMFSLNRMYANAILPDGQDYTFWGKGVSQGHSDAIRRVEGVKDGKQYTIPVEAALEAVRNGENPQLTTKTEAHKRVALWYLKKVQMRQR
;
A
#
# COMPACT_ATOMS: atom_id res chain seq x y z
N MET A 1 10.41 0.14 5.54
CA MET A 1 9.77 0.17 4.21
C MET A 1 10.67 1.01 3.32
N ILE A 2 11.08 0.47 2.19
CA ILE A 2 11.98 1.13 1.25
C ILE A 2 11.14 1.98 0.30
N HIS A 3 11.54 3.23 0.08
CA HIS A 3 10.88 4.10 -0.88
C HIS A 3 11.20 3.69 -2.31
N THR A 4 10.27 3.97 -3.23
CA THR A 4 10.48 3.69 -4.67
C THR A 4 11.76 4.34 -5.21
N GLN A 5 12.17 5.48 -4.66
CA GLN A 5 13.41 6.17 -5.02
C GLN A 5 14.68 5.45 -4.52
N GLU A 6 14.57 4.71 -3.42
CA GLU A 6 15.65 3.94 -2.80
C GLU A 6 15.73 2.50 -3.35
N LEU A 7 14.73 2.10 -4.16
CA LEU A 7 14.61 0.73 -4.65
C LEU A 7 15.79 0.26 -5.51
N PRO A 8 16.34 1.08 -6.44
CA PRO A 8 17.50 0.67 -7.23
C PRO A 8 18.72 0.39 -6.36
N GLU A 9 19.05 1.28 -5.43
CA GLU A 9 20.17 1.10 -4.51
C GLU A 9 19.97 -0.13 -3.62
N HIS A 10 18.75 -0.34 -3.12
CA HIS A 10 18.42 -1.53 -2.35
C HIS A 10 18.57 -2.81 -3.16
N PHE A 11 18.15 -2.79 -4.44
CA PHE A 11 18.34 -3.92 -5.33
C PHE A 11 19.82 -4.24 -5.51
N ASP A 12 20.64 -3.25 -5.81
CA ASP A 12 22.08 -3.43 -6.01
C ASP A 12 22.75 -4.00 -4.76
N ASN A 13 22.39 -3.53 -3.58
CA ASN A 13 22.91 -4.03 -2.30
C ASN A 13 22.51 -5.49 -2.05
N VAL A 14 21.25 -5.86 -2.32
CA VAL A 14 20.78 -7.25 -2.15
C VAL A 14 21.42 -8.17 -3.20
N ASP A 15 21.54 -7.72 -4.43
CA ASP A 15 22.18 -8.48 -5.52
C ASP A 15 23.66 -8.76 -5.21
N ALA A 16 24.39 -7.74 -4.78
CA ALA A 16 25.80 -7.90 -4.37
C ALA A 16 25.95 -8.90 -3.21
N ALA A 17 25.15 -8.77 -2.16
CA ALA A 17 25.19 -9.67 -1.01
C ALA A 17 24.79 -11.11 -1.40
N ALA A 18 23.79 -11.27 -2.26
CA ALA A 18 23.38 -12.58 -2.75
C ALA A 18 24.48 -13.27 -3.58
N LYS A 19 25.14 -12.51 -4.45
CA LYS A 19 26.28 -13.03 -5.26
C LYS A 19 27.47 -13.41 -4.38
N GLU A 20 27.82 -12.59 -3.40
CA GLU A 20 28.93 -12.85 -2.47
C GLU A 20 28.67 -14.09 -1.63
N SER A 21 27.45 -14.28 -1.16
CA SER A 21 27.09 -15.39 -0.28
C SER A 21 26.67 -16.67 -1.02
N GLY A 22 26.52 -16.60 -2.35
CA GLY A 22 26.01 -17.74 -3.15
C GLY A 22 24.51 -18.05 -2.88
N HIS A 23 23.75 -17.10 -2.34
CA HIS A 23 22.33 -17.24 -2.09
C HIS A 23 21.48 -16.49 -3.12
N VAL A 24 20.18 -16.73 -3.11
CA VAL A 24 19.21 -15.99 -3.93
C VAL A 24 18.53 -14.93 -3.06
N GLY A 25 18.56 -13.69 -3.51
CA GLY A 25 17.81 -12.59 -2.91
C GLY A 25 16.57 -12.26 -3.75
N ILE A 26 15.42 -12.12 -3.10
CA ILE A 26 14.17 -11.71 -3.76
C ILE A 26 13.63 -10.48 -3.03
N ILE A 27 13.39 -9.40 -3.76
CA ILE A 27 12.81 -8.17 -3.22
C ILE A 27 11.42 -7.93 -3.79
N SER A 28 10.67 -6.96 -3.22
CA SER A 28 9.32 -6.57 -3.65
C SER A 28 8.30 -7.72 -3.60
N VAL A 29 8.44 -8.63 -2.66
CA VAL A 29 7.60 -9.80 -2.43
C VAL A 29 6.72 -9.64 -1.20
N GLY A 30 5.79 -8.70 -1.26
CA GLY A 30 4.76 -8.52 -0.23
C GLY A 30 3.38 -8.93 -0.75
N TRP A 31 2.37 -8.23 -0.24
CA TRP A 31 1.01 -8.36 -0.76
C TRP A 31 0.83 -7.56 -2.05
N ASP A 32 1.29 -6.30 -2.06
CA ASP A 32 1.22 -5.43 -3.21
C ASP A 32 2.43 -4.46 -3.23
N PRO A 33 3.42 -4.69 -4.08
CA PRO A 33 3.52 -5.76 -5.08
C PRO A 33 3.77 -7.14 -4.48
N GLY A 34 3.35 -8.19 -5.21
CA GLY A 34 3.62 -9.58 -4.86
C GLY A 34 2.38 -10.47 -4.98
N MET A 35 1.88 -11.02 -3.87
CA MET A 35 0.83 -12.04 -3.85
C MET A 35 -0.48 -11.62 -4.55
N PHE A 36 -0.88 -10.36 -4.49
CA PHE A 36 -2.07 -9.90 -5.22
C PHE A 36 -1.90 -9.96 -6.74
N SER A 37 -0.72 -9.69 -7.24
CA SER A 37 -0.45 -9.81 -8.67
C SER A 37 -0.53 -11.26 -9.14
N LEU A 38 0.00 -12.19 -8.35
CA LEU A 38 -0.12 -13.62 -8.63
C LEU A 38 -1.57 -14.10 -8.55
N ASN A 39 -2.31 -13.69 -7.52
CA ASN A 39 -3.71 -14.06 -7.37
C ASN A 39 -4.58 -13.56 -8.54
N ARG A 40 -4.34 -12.33 -9.03
CA ARG A 40 -5.04 -11.81 -10.23
C ARG A 40 -4.70 -12.63 -11.46
N MET A 41 -3.43 -12.98 -11.64
CA MET A 41 -3.00 -13.81 -12.76
C MET A 41 -3.69 -15.18 -12.74
N TYR A 42 -3.75 -15.84 -11.57
CA TYR A 42 -4.46 -17.12 -11.41
C TYR A 42 -5.97 -16.96 -11.63
N ALA A 43 -6.58 -15.90 -11.07
CA ALA A 43 -7.99 -15.64 -11.26
C ALA A 43 -8.33 -15.44 -12.74
N ASN A 44 -7.56 -14.68 -13.48
CA ASN A 44 -7.74 -14.49 -14.92
C ASN A 44 -7.53 -15.77 -15.74
N ALA A 45 -6.64 -16.66 -15.31
CA ALA A 45 -6.43 -17.94 -15.97
C ALA A 45 -7.61 -18.90 -15.78
N ILE A 46 -8.27 -18.86 -14.63
CA ILE A 46 -9.42 -19.72 -14.28
C ILE A 46 -10.74 -19.11 -14.77
N LEU A 47 -10.86 -17.79 -14.68
CA LEU A 47 -12.05 -16.98 -15.03
C LEU A 47 -11.67 -15.91 -16.03
N PRO A 48 -11.43 -16.25 -17.32
CA PRO A 48 -10.87 -15.31 -18.29
C PRO A 48 -11.77 -14.09 -18.58
N ASP A 49 -13.08 -14.22 -18.39
CA ASP A 49 -14.07 -13.14 -18.54
C ASP A 49 -14.38 -12.42 -17.21
N GLY A 50 -13.68 -12.80 -16.16
CA GLY A 50 -13.85 -12.22 -14.81
C GLY A 50 -13.30 -10.81 -14.70
N GLN A 51 -13.86 -10.05 -13.75
CA GLN A 51 -13.35 -8.72 -13.38
C GLN A 51 -12.71 -8.78 -11.99
N ASP A 52 -11.52 -8.21 -11.87
CA ASP A 52 -10.78 -8.18 -10.61
C ASP A 52 -11.06 -6.90 -9.83
N TYR A 53 -11.52 -7.06 -8.60
CA TYR A 53 -11.67 -5.98 -7.64
C TYR A 53 -10.82 -6.23 -6.40
N THR A 54 -10.12 -5.20 -5.95
CA THR A 54 -9.33 -5.29 -4.71
C THR A 54 -9.84 -4.29 -3.68
N PHE A 55 -10.38 -4.79 -2.59
CA PHE A 55 -10.79 -3.98 -1.45
C PHE A 55 -9.89 -4.26 -0.25
N TRP A 56 -9.27 -3.19 0.26
CA TRP A 56 -8.54 -3.26 1.51
C TRP A 56 -9.49 -3.22 2.68
N GLY A 57 -9.32 -4.09 3.65
CA GLY A 57 -10.13 -4.08 4.87
C GLY A 57 -9.94 -2.80 5.69
N LYS A 58 -10.82 -2.59 6.68
CA LYS A 58 -10.73 -1.47 7.62
C LYS A 58 -9.50 -1.61 8.49
N GLY A 59 -8.40 -1.00 8.09
CA GLY A 59 -7.13 -1.16 8.78
C GLY A 59 -6.17 0.00 8.60
N VAL A 60 -5.14 -0.01 9.44
CA VAL A 60 -4.03 0.96 9.35
C VAL A 60 -3.17 0.63 8.15
N SER A 61 -2.99 1.61 7.27
CA SER A 61 -2.00 1.53 6.20
C SER A 61 -0.62 1.87 6.77
N GLN A 62 0.25 0.87 6.86
CA GLN A 62 1.60 1.05 7.43
C GLN A 62 2.43 2.03 6.61
N GLY A 63 2.47 1.86 5.29
CA GLY A 63 3.27 2.72 4.42
C GLY A 63 2.80 4.17 4.41
N HIS A 64 1.51 4.41 4.31
CA HIS A 64 0.99 5.77 4.35
C HIS A 64 1.13 6.41 5.74
N SER A 65 0.97 5.64 6.81
CA SER A 65 1.21 6.12 8.17
C SER A 65 2.68 6.51 8.37
N ASP A 66 3.60 5.73 7.83
CA ASP A 66 5.02 6.03 7.87
C ASP A 66 5.35 7.31 7.06
N ALA A 67 4.75 7.48 5.89
CA ALA A 67 4.89 8.70 5.11
C ALA A 67 4.41 9.95 5.87
N ILE A 68 3.29 9.86 6.59
CA ILE A 68 2.79 10.95 7.44
C ILE A 68 3.80 11.30 8.55
N ARG A 69 4.38 10.29 9.20
CA ARG A 69 5.38 10.51 10.27
C ARG A 69 6.67 11.17 9.81
N ARG A 70 6.97 11.10 8.51
CA ARG A 70 8.16 11.76 7.91
C ARG A 70 7.93 13.22 7.55
N VAL A 71 6.69 13.71 7.63
CA VAL A 71 6.40 15.14 7.38
C VAL A 71 6.98 15.95 8.52
N GLU A 72 7.71 17.03 8.17
CA GLU A 72 8.29 17.92 9.15
C GLU A 72 7.21 18.52 10.07
N GLY A 73 7.49 18.58 11.37
CA GLY A 73 6.53 19.07 12.37
C GLY A 73 5.52 18.02 12.85
N VAL A 74 5.40 16.88 12.20
CA VAL A 74 4.55 15.78 12.67
C VAL A 74 5.30 14.97 13.74
N LYS A 75 4.62 14.70 14.85
CA LYS A 75 5.11 13.84 15.93
C LYS A 75 4.76 12.36 15.69
N ASP A 76 3.53 12.11 15.30
CA ASP A 76 3.01 10.78 15.00
C ASP A 76 1.82 10.89 14.05
N GLY A 77 1.55 9.81 13.29
CA GLY A 77 0.45 9.77 12.36
C GLY A 77 0.03 8.35 12.00
N LYS A 78 -1.26 8.20 11.76
CA LYS A 78 -1.85 6.94 11.28
C LYS A 78 -2.84 7.24 10.16
N GLN A 79 -2.78 6.46 9.10
CA GLN A 79 -3.78 6.47 8.04
C GLN A 79 -4.54 5.17 8.02
N TYR A 80 -5.85 5.28 7.94
CA TYR A 80 -6.77 4.16 7.77
C TYR A 80 -7.28 4.13 6.33
N THR A 81 -7.36 2.95 5.76
CA THR A 81 -8.03 2.71 4.50
C THR A 81 -9.36 2.03 4.80
N ILE A 82 -10.45 2.57 4.28
CA ILE A 82 -11.82 2.13 4.55
C ILE A 82 -12.50 1.91 3.20
N PRO A 83 -12.97 0.68 2.88
CA PRO A 83 -13.73 0.45 1.66
C PRO A 83 -14.97 1.33 1.60
N VAL A 84 -15.33 1.75 0.39
CA VAL A 84 -16.63 2.36 0.12
C VAL A 84 -17.66 1.25 0.10
N GLU A 85 -18.55 1.23 1.09
CA GLU A 85 -19.50 0.13 1.29
C GLU A 85 -20.37 -0.10 0.04
N ALA A 86 -20.87 0.95 -0.58
CA ALA A 86 -21.69 0.84 -1.80
C ALA A 86 -20.93 0.15 -2.95
N ALA A 87 -19.63 0.42 -3.11
CA ALA A 87 -18.82 -0.22 -4.13
C ALA A 87 -18.57 -1.71 -3.80
N LEU A 88 -18.36 -2.01 -2.52
CA LEU A 88 -18.18 -3.38 -2.04
C LEU A 88 -19.44 -4.22 -2.24
N GLU A 89 -20.61 -3.67 -1.89
CA GLU A 89 -21.90 -4.34 -2.06
C GLU A 89 -22.25 -4.54 -3.54
N ALA A 90 -22.00 -3.55 -4.41
CA ALA A 90 -22.19 -3.69 -5.84
C ALA A 90 -21.42 -4.90 -6.41
N VAL A 91 -20.12 -5.03 -6.03
CA VAL A 91 -19.29 -6.17 -6.45
C VAL A 91 -19.82 -7.49 -5.86
N ARG A 92 -20.22 -7.52 -4.59
CA ARG A 92 -20.81 -8.72 -3.95
C ARG A 92 -22.11 -9.17 -4.61
N ASN A 93 -22.88 -8.24 -5.10
CA ASN A 93 -24.13 -8.52 -5.81
C ASN A 93 -23.92 -8.93 -7.28
N GLY A 94 -22.67 -9.05 -7.72
CA GLY A 94 -22.33 -9.42 -9.10
C GLY A 94 -22.42 -8.29 -10.11
N GLU A 95 -22.57 -7.05 -9.63
CA GLU A 95 -22.45 -5.87 -10.48
C GLU A 95 -20.97 -5.65 -10.85
N ASN A 96 -20.73 -5.08 -12.02
CA ASN A 96 -19.38 -4.73 -12.47
C ASN A 96 -19.17 -3.22 -12.46
N PRO A 97 -19.06 -2.57 -11.27
CA PRO A 97 -18.90 -1.13 -11.18
C PRO A 97 -17.56 -0.70 -11.78
N GLN A 98 -17.56 0.40 -12.51
CA GLN A 98 -16.34 1.00 -13.05
C GLN A 98 -15.69 1.87 -11.97
N LEU A 99 -14.79 1.28 -11.19
CA LEU A 99 -14.04 1.97 -10.13
C LEU A 99 -12.74 2.52 -10.72
N THR A 100 -12.85 3.64 -11.43
CA THR A 100 -11.73 4.23 -12.18
C THR A 100 -10.74 4.98 -11.29
N THR A 101 -11.17 5.40 -10.11
CA THR A 101 -10.34 6.12 -9.16
C THR A 101 -10.21 5.36 -7.82
N LYS A 102 -9.09 5.59 -7.14
CA LYS A 102 -8.86 5.00 -5.81
C LYS A 102 -9.88 5.46 -4.76
N THR A 103 -10.50 6.62 -4.96
CA THR A 103 -11.50 7.19 -4.05
C THR A 103 -12.90 6.60 -4.23
N GLU A 104 -13.17 5.99 -5.37
CA GLU A 104 -14.42 5.26 -5.62
C GLU A 104 -14.45 3.92 -4.87
N ALA A 105 -13.30 3.27 -4.73
CA ALA A 105 -13.18 2.01 -4.01
C ALA A 105 -12.94 2.19 -2.51
N HIS A 106 -12.22 3.25 -2.10
CA HIS A 106 -11.78 3.44 -0.72
C HIS A 106 -11.81 4.90 -0.27
N LYS A 107 -12.15 5.10 1.00
CA LYS A 107 -11.90 6.34 1.74
C LYS A 107 -10.59 6.22 2.52
N ARG A 108 -9.87 7.33 2.68
CA ARG A 108 -8.68 7.41 3.51
C ARG A 108 -8.90 8.41 4.62
N VAL A 109 -8.69 7.96 5.85
CA VAL A 109 -8.76 8.80 7.04
C VAL A 109 -7.36 8.87 7.64
N ALA A 110 -6.80 10.06 7.74
CA ALA A 110 -5.51 10.30 8.34
C ALA A 110 -5.67 11.09 9.64
N LEU A 111 -5.04 10.60 10.68
CA LEU A 111 -4.95 11.25 11.98
C LEU A 111 -3.48 11.52 12.27
N TRP A 112 -3.13 12.73 12.70
CA TRP A 112 -1.76 13.08 13.03
C TRP A 112 -1.69 14.03 14.22
N TYR A 113 -0.57 13.96 14.92
CA TYR A 113 -0.23 14.84 16.04
C TYR A 113 0.95 15.70 15.64
N LEU A 114 0.88 17.00 15.93
CA LEU A 114 1.98 17.94 15.68
C LEU A 114 2.94 17.96 16.88
N LYS A 115 4.20 18.22 16.62
CA LYS A 115 5.18 18.54 17.63
C LYS A 115 4.79 19.87 18.28
N LYS A 116 4.87 19.98 19.62
CA LYS A 116 4.67 21.27 20.29
C LYS A 116 5.74 22.25 19.81
N VAL A 117 5.32 23.35 19.24
CA VAL A 117 6.22 24.47 18.93
C VAL A 117 6.62 25.08 20.27
N GLN A 118 7.88 24.95 20.67
CA GLN A 118 8.42 25.75 21.76
C GLN A 118 8.55 27.19 21.24
N MET A 119 7.61 28.04 21.61
CA MET A 119 7.80 29.47 21.40
C MET A 119 8.99 29.90 22.29
N ARG A 120 10.14 30.16 21.67
CA ARG A 120 11.20 30.89 22.34
C ARG A 120 10.64 32.28 22.64
N GLN A 121 10.38 32.54 23.91
CA GLN A 121 10.21 33.93 24.37
C GLN A 121 11.53 34.66 24.06
N ARG A 122 11.43 35.69 23.22
CA ARG A 122 12.51 36.68 23.03
C ARG A 122 12.49 37.68 24.14
#